data_e3909c11a7a032aa133129e5e0d0758a
#
_entry.id   e3909c11a7a032aa133129e5e0d0758a
#
_cell.length_a   1.000
_cell.length_b   1.000
_cell.length_c   1.000
_cell.angle_alpha   90.00
_cell.angle_beta   90.00
_cell.angle_gamma   90.00
#
_symmetry.space_group_name_H-M   'P 1'
#
loop_
_entity.id
_entity.type
_entity.pdbx_description
1 polymer ?
#
loop_
_entity_poly.entity_id
_entity_poly.type
_entity_poly.pdbx_seq_one_letter_code
_entity_poly.pdbx_strand_id
1 'polypeptide(L)'
;MKDINKSLELWLNDLTKYELTQYEKLPDIDLYMDQVITYLEKQLRTFQLSSLDKQITSSMINNYVKGEVIPSPNAKRYSKEHIALILEVCLLKKALSISNIKNILDSNYKDTDFSNTYNDFAKASSETLHNVSDKALESLKDVETNDQKALLDLALKLGLEANANMLIAERIMDLIRIHNTLKTE
;
A
#
# COMPACT_ATOMS: atom_id res chain seq x y z
N MET A 1 26.50 -16.08 -14.16
CA MET A 1 25.71 -15.81 -12.95
C MET A 1 25.02 -14.45 -13.15
N LYS A 2 23.73 -14.30 -12.81
CA LYS A 2 23.07 -12.99 -12.89
C LYS A 2 23.71 -12.07 -11.85
N ASP A 3 24.07 -10.86 -12.24
CA ASP A 3 24.54 -9.81 -11.33
C ASP A 3 23.36 -9.36 -10.46
N ILE A 4 23.44 -9.63 -9.16
CA ILE A 4 22.37 -9.34 -8.20
C ILE A 4 22.26 -7.82 -8.01
N ASN A 5 23.38 -7.12 -7.88
CA ASN A 5 23.40 -5.67 -7.69
C ASN A 5 22.70 -4.97 -8.87
N LYS A 6 23.06 -5.34 -10.10
CA LYS A 6 22.45 -4.77 -11.30
C LYS A 6 20.95 -5.08 -11.41
N SER A 7 20.54 -6.29 -11.02
CA SER A 7 19.12 -6.66 -11.03
C SER A 7 18.33 -5.87 -9.99
N LEU A 8 18.90 -5.66 -8.79
CA LEU A 8 18.32 -4.85 -7.72
C LEU A 8 18.27 -3.37 -8.10
N GLU A 9 19.35 -2.83 -8.67
CA GLU A 9 19.42 -1.45 -9.15
C GLU A 9 18.34 -1.15 -10.19
N LEU A 10 18.16 -2.01 -11.19
CA LEU A 10 17.11 -1.85 -12.21
C LEU A 10 15.72 -1.82 -11.58
N TRP A 11 15.45 -2.74 -10.67
CA TRP A 11 14.16 -2.80 -9.99
C TRP A 11 13.92 -1.58 -9.09
N LEU A 12 14.92 -1.12 -8.34
CA LEU A 12 14.82 0.10 -7.53
C LEU A 12 14.57 1.34 -8.39
N ASN A 13 15.25 1.45 -9.56
CA ASN A 13 15.01 2.53 -10.51
C ASN A 13 13.59 2.50 -11.13
N ASP A 14 12.97 1.33 -11.23
CA ASP A 14 11.55 1.24 -11.62
C ASP A 14 10.63 1.72 -10.49
N LEU A 15 10.98 1.44 -9.23
CA LEU A 15 10.23 1.93 -8.06
C LEU A 15 10.29 3.46 -7.91
N THR A 16 11.44 4.10 -8.20
CA THR A 16 11.56 5.57 -8.13
C THR A 16 10.73 6.30 -9.19
N LYS A 17 10.17 5.59 -10.16
CA LYS A 17 9.30 6.13 -11.22
C LYS A 17 7.84 5.72 -11.06
N TYR A 18 7.55 4.89 -10.07
CA TYR A 18 6.19 4.41 -9.85
C TYR A 18 5.31 5.54 -9.32
N GLU A 19 4.15 5.70 -9.95
CA GLU A 19 3.11 6.63 -9.50
C GLU A 19 1.81 5.86 -9.29
N LEU A 20 1.25 5.97 -8.09
CA LEU A 20 -0.08 5.45 -7.84
C LEU A 20 -1.09 6.27 -8.65
N THR A 21 -1.98 5.58 -9.35
CA THR A 21 -2.98 6.22 -10.22
C THR A 21 -3.84 7.20 -9.46
N GLN A 22 -3.90 8.46 -9.92
CA GLN A 22 -4.75 9.50 -9.35
C GLN A 22 -6.24 9.22 -9.59
N TYR A 23 -7.10 9.80 -8.77
CA TYR A 23 -8.55 9.55 -8.78
C TYR A 23 -9.19 9.76 -10.15
N GLU A 24 -8.83 10.83 -10.85
CA GLU A 24 -9.39 11.17 -12.17
C GLU A 24 -9.11 10.11 -13.23
N LYS A 25 -8.01 9.35 -13.07
CA LYS A 25 -7.58 8.29 -13.99
C LYS A 25 -8.10 6.89 -13.61
N LEU A 26 -8.78 6.76 -12.46
CA LEU A 26 -9.47 5.54 -12.10
C LEU A 26 -10.67 5.31 -13.05
N PRO A 27 -11.13 4.06 -13.26
CA PRO A 27 -12.29 3.76 -14.11
C PRO A 27 -13.53 4.56 -13.73
N ASP A 28 -14.11 5.28 -14.71
CA ASP A 28 -15.35 6.06 -14.52
C ASP A 28 -16.64 5.23 -14.62
N ILE A 29 -16.50 3.92 -14.92
CA ILE A 29 -17.61 2.98 -15.00
C ILE A 29 -17.55 2.02 -13.82
N ASP A 30 -18.71 1.63 -13.31
CA ASP A 30 -18.82 0.61 -12.26
C ASP A 30 -18.36 -0.75 -12.78
N LEU A 31 -17.45 -1.40 -12.06
CA LEU A 31 -16.83 -2.66 -12.44
C LEU A 31 -17.44 -3.86 -11.68
N TYR A 32 -17.51 -5.02 -12.34
CA TYR A 32 -17.75 -6.29 -11.66
C TYR A 32 -16.49 -6.79 -10.95
N MET A 33 -16.65 -7.69 -9.98
CA MET A 33 -15.58 -8.19 -9.12
C MET A 33 -14.33 -8.68 -9.89
N ASP A 34 -14.52 -9.42 -10.97
CA ASP A 34 -13.44 -9.94 -11.83
C ASP A 34 -12.66 -8.83 -12.53
N GLN A 35 -13.36 -7.80 -12.99
CA GLN A 35 -12.76 -6.61 -13.59
C GLN A 35 -11.99 -5.78 -12.54
N VAL A 36 -12.55 -5.64 -11.33
CA VAL A 36 -11.86 -5.00 -10.20
C VAL A 36 -10.55 -5.71 -9.92
N ILE A 37 -10.55 -7.04 -9.76
CA ILE A 37 -9.34 -7.82 -9.49
C ILE A 37 -8.30 -7.60 -10.60
N THR A 38 -8.71 -7.73 -11.86
CA THR A 38 -7.81 -7.53 -13.00
C THR A 38 -7.19 -6.12 -13.01
N TYR A 39 -8.00 -5.10 -12.69
CA TYR A 39 -7.52 -3.72 -12.59
C TYR A 39 -6.51 -3.54 -11.46
N LEU A 40 -6.83 -4.05 -10.27
CA LEU A 40 -5.95 -3.96 -9.09
C LEU A 40 -4.62 -4.70 -9.30
N GLU A 41 -4.64 -5.88 -9.91
CA GLU A 41 -3.42 -6.64 -10.24
C GLU A 41 -2.50 -5.84 -11.17
N LYS A 42 -3.07 -5.14 -12.15
CA LYS A 42 -2.32 -4.26 -13.04
C LYS A 42 -1.70 -3.09 -12.28
N GLN A 43 -2.47 -2.43 -11.41
CA GLN A 43 -2.02 -1.26 -10.64
C GLN A 43 -0.94 -1.62 -9.61
N LEU A 44 -1.06 -2.78 -8.97
CA LEU A 44 -0.18 -3.21 -7.89
C LEU A 44 0.93 -4.16 -8.36
N ARG A 45 1.11 -4.34 -9.67
CA ARG A 45 2.11 -5.26 -10.24
C ARG A 45 3.53 -4.98 -9.73
N THR A 46 3.89 -3.72 -9.56
CA THR A 46 5.20 -3.28 -9.08
C THR A 46 5.52 -3.77 -7.66
N PHE A 47 4.49 -4.02 -6.84
CA PHE A 47 4.61 -4.53 -5.47
C PHE A 47 4.63 -6.06 -5.37
N GLN A 48 4.54 -6.77 -6.49
CA GLN A 48 4.61 -8.23 -6.54
C GLN A 48 6.06 -8.67 -6.71
N LEU A 49 6.64 -9.29 -5.68
CA LEU A 49 8.04 -9.77 -5.69
C LEU A 49 8.19 -11.13 -6.38
N SER A 50 7.13 -11.91 -6.43
CA SER A 50 7.11 -13.22 -7.10
C SER A 50 5.73 -13.58 -7.63
N SER A 51 5.68 -14.54 -8.56
CA SER A 51 4.41 -15.14 -9.02
C SER A 51 3.66 -15.92 -7.92
N LEU A 52 4.30 -16.14 -6.77
CA LEU A 52 3.73 -16.79 -5.58
C LEU A 52 3.13 -15.80 -4.59
N ASP A 53 3.36 -14.49 -4.78
CA ASP A 53 2.69 -13.48 -3.97
C ASP A 53 1.18 -13.60 -4.14
N LYS A 54 0.49 -13.71 -3.02
CA LYS A 54 -0.97 -13.88 -3.01
C LYS A 54 -1.61 -12.74 -3.78
N GLN A 55 -2.12 -13.07 -4.95
CA GLN A 55 -2.94 -12.17 -5.75
C GLN A 55 -4.14 -11.68 -4.92
N ILE A 56 -4.64 -10.51 -5.25
CA ILE A 56 -5.88 -10.02 -4.68
C ILE A 56 -7.01 -10.96 -5.11
N THR A 57 -7.80 -11.42 -4.15
CA THR A 57 -8.88 -12.35 -4.41
C THR A 57 -10.25 -11.74 -4.10
N SER A 58 -11.29 -12.25 -4.75
CA SER A 58 -12.68 -11.89 -4.44
C SER A 58 -13.02 -12.11 -2.96
N SER A 59 -12.48 -13.17 -2.35
CA SER A 59 -12.67 -13.45 -0.92
C SER A 59 -12.08 -12.34 -0.03
N MET A 60 -10.92 -11.80 -0.38
CA MET A 60 -10.30 -10.69 0.35
C MET A 60 -11.17 -9.43 0.27
N ILE A 61 -11.61 -9.05 -0.94
CA ILE A 61 -12.47 -7.88 -1.13
C ILE A 61 -13.80 -8.06 -0.40
N ASN A 62 -14.41 -9.25 -0.47
CA ASN A 62 -15.64 -9.55 0.28
C ASN A 62 -15.43 -9.43 1.80
N ASN A 63 -14.27 -9.80 2.33
CA ASN A 63 -13.96 -9.62 3.75
C ASN A 63 -13.84 -8.14 4.13
N TYR A 64 -13.29 -7.29 3.26
CA TYR A 64 -13.25 -5.84 3.48
C TYR A 64 -14.64 -5.22 3.50
N VAL A 65 -15.53 -5.67 2.61
CA VAL A 65 -16.96 -5.24 2.61
C VAL A 65 -17.68 -5.74 3.85
N LYS A 66 -17.53 -7.02 4.23
CA LYS A 66 -18.16 -7.58 5.44
C LYS A 66 -17.67 -6.91 6.73
N GLY A 67 -16.40 -6.50 6.76
CA GLY A 67 -15.80 -5.76 7.87
C GLY A 67 -16.10 -4.25 7.84
N GLU A 68 -16.94 -3.81 6.89
CA GLU A 68 -17.29 -2.41 6.70
C GLU A 68 -16.07 -1.47 6.53
N VAL A 69 -14.96 -2.02 6.04
CA VAL A 69 -13.77 -1.25 5.65
C VAL A 69 -14.01 -0.54 4.33
N ILE A 70 -14.81 -1.16 3.49
CA ILE A 70 -15.23 -0.66 2.19
C ILE A 70 -16.76 -0.74 2.13
N PRO A 71 -17.47 0.27 1.61
CA PRO A 71 -18.92 0.23 1.45
C PRO A 71 -19.40 -0.98 0.62
N SER A 72 -20.63 -1.37 0.80
CA SER A 72 -21.22 -2.46 0.01
C SER A 72 -21.42 -2.00 -1.45
N PRO A 73 -21.02 -2.82 -2.43
CA PRO A 73 -21.18 -2.48 -3.85
C PRO A 73 -22.67 -2.46 -4.23
N ASN A 74 -23.07 -1.55 -5.12
CA ASN A 74 -24.43 -1.47 -5.64
C ASN A 74 -24.64 -2.51 -6.74
N ALA A 75 -25.64 -3.40 -6.59
CA ALA A 75 -25.94 -4.46 -7.55
C ALA A 75 -24.70 -5.26 -7.99
N LYS A 76 -23.79 -5.58 -7.06
CA LYS A 76 -22.50 -6.27 -7.27
C LYS A 76 -21.51 -5.48 -8.15
N ARG A 77 -21.70 -4.20 -8.32
CA ARG A 77 -20.82 -3.31 -9.08
C ARG A 77 -20.08 -2.36 -8.12
N TYR A 78 -18.81 -2.21 -8.36
CA TYR A 78 -17.87 -1.41 -7.59
C TYR A 78 -17.63 -0.10 -8.33
N SER A 79 -17.94 1.02 -7.70
CA SER A 79 -17.72 2.36 -8.23
C SER A 79 -16.24 2.75 -8.16
N LYS A 80 -15.91 3.91 -8.70
CA LYS A 80 -14.60 4.55 -8.66
C LYS A 80 -14.07 4.68 -7.22
N GLU A 81 -14.92 5.10 -6.28
CA GLU A 81 -14.60 5.21 -4.86
C GLU A 81 -14.26 3.85 -4.24
N HIS A 82 -15.00 2.81 -4.58
CA HIS A 82 -14.66 1.46 -4.12
C HIS A 82 -13.28 1.04 -4.58
N ILE A 83 -12.91 1.32 -5.84
CA ILE A 83 -11.59 0.98 -6.40
C ILE A 83 -10.49 1.74 -5.66
N ALA A 84 -10.70 3.04 -5.39
CA ALA A 84 -9.77 3.87 -4.61
C ALA A 84 -9.53 3.27 -3.21
N LEU A 85 -10.60 3.02 -2.45
CA LEU A 85 -10.51 2.44 -1.11
C LEU A 85 -9.84 1.05 -1.10
N ILE A 86 -10.13 0.20 -2.11
CA ILE A 86 -9.48 -1.12 -2.21
C ILE A 86 -7.97 -0.97 -2.45
N LEU A 87 -7.53 -0.01 -3.28
CA LEU A 87 -6.11 0.27 -3.50
C LEU A 87 -5.43 0.67 -2.19
N GLU A 88 -6.03 1.59 -1.42
CA GLU A 88 -5.50 2.00 -0.11
C GLU A 88 -5.37 0.82 0.85
N VAL A 89 -6.43 0.01 0.99
CA VAL A 89 -6.39 -1.19 1.84
C VAL A 89 -5.29 -2.14 1.39
N CYS A 90 -5.13 -2.37 0.09
CA CYS A 90 -4.11 -3.28 -0.44
C CYS A 90 -2.68 -2.82 -0.15
N LEU A 91 -2.42 -1.53 -0.17
CA LEU A 91 -1.11 -0.96 0.15
C LEU A 91 -0.82 -0.98 1.65
N LEU A 92 -1.84 -0.72 2.49
CA LEU A 92 -1.65 -0.59 3.93
C LEU A 92 -1.72 -1.92 4.71
N LYS A 93 -2.43 -2.93 4.20
CA LYS A 93 -2.72 -4.19 4.92
C LYS A 93 -1.50 -5.03 5.35
N LYS A 94 -0.33 -4.76 4.78
CA LYS A 94 0.92 -5.42 5.19
C LYS A 94 1.54 -4.77 6.42
N ALA A 95 1.21 -3.51 6.69
CA ALA A 95 1.77 -2.71 7.76
C ALA A 95 0.79 -2.46 8.92
N LEU A 96 -0.51 -2.44 8.65
CA LEU A 96 -1.54 -2.09 9.61
C LEU A 96 -2.64 -3.17 9.68
N SER A 97 -3.25 -3.31 10.85
CA SER A 97 -4.44 -4.16 11.01
C SER A 97 -5.62 -3.59 10.21
N ILE A 98 -6.53 -4.45 9.76
CA ILE A 98 -7.74 -4.05 9.02
C ILE A 98 -8.60 -3.07 9.83
N SER A 99 -8.67 -3.25 11.16
CA SER A 99 -9.38 -2.32 12.06
C SER A 99 -8.74 -0.93 12.08
N ASN A 100 -7.39 -0.86 12.11
CA ASN A 100 -6.68 0.41 12.06
C ASN A 100 -6.84 1.10 10.71
N ILE A 101 -6.80 0.34 9.61
CA ILE A 101 -7.08 0.87 8.26
C ILE A 101 -8.48 1.45 8.20
N LYS A 102 -9.51 0.72 8.70
CA LYS A 102 -10.88 1.23 8.76
C LYS A 102 -10.95 2.58 9.47
N ASN A 103 -10.36 2.68 10.66
CA ASN A 103 -10.36 3.93 11.42
C ASN A 103 -9.70 5.10 10.68
N ILE A 104 -8.62 4.83 9.94
CA ILE A 104 -7.93 5.84 9.11
C ILE A 104 -8.86 6.28 7.97
N LEU A 105 -9.46 5.33 7.24
CA LEU A 105 -10.35 5.64 6.12
C LEU A 105 -11.59 6.41 6.60
N ASP A 106 -12.26 5.93 7.65
CA ASP A 106 -13.43 6.59 8.24
C ASP A 106 -13.12 8.04 8.67
N SER A 107 -11.92 8.29 9.20
CA SER A 107 -11.47 9.62 9.59
C SER A 107 -11.12 10.50 8.40
N ASN A 108 -10.38 9.99 7.44
CA ASN A 108 -9.87 10.76 6.31
C ASN A 108 -10.96 11.18 5.34
N TYR A 109 -11.97 10.32 5.13
CA TYR A 109 -13.07 10.58 4.20
C TYR A 109 -14.29 11.23 4.85
N LYS A 110 -14.24 11.48 6.17
CA LYS A 110 -15.32 12.17 6.87
C LYS A 110 -15.32 13.66 6.51
N ASP A 111 -16.43 14.15 5.96
CA ASP A 111 -16.66 15.55 5.65
C ASP A 111 -15.58 16.20 4.75
N THR A 112 -14.95 15.36 3.87
CA THR A 112 -13.89 15.78 2.95
C THR A 112 -14.28 15.56 1.50
N ASP A 113 -13.58 16.22 0.58
CA ASP A 113 -13.65 15.90 -0.84
C ASP A 113 -12.90 14.58 -1.10
N PHE A 114 -13.63 13.58 -1.59
CA PHE A 114 -13.11 12.22 -1.78
C PHE A 114 -11.94 12.19 -2.78
N SER A 115 -12.06 12.93 -3.89
CA SER A 115 -11.03 12.96 -4.93
C SER A 115 -9.71 13.53 -4.40
N ASN A 116 -9.78 14.66 -3.72
CA ASN A 116 -8.61 15.31 -3.14
C ASN A 116 -7.96 14.43 -2.07
N THR A 117 -8.76 13.84 -1.17
CA THR A 117 -8.25 12.95 -0.11
C THR A 117 -7.52 11.72 -0.69
N TYR A 118 -8.09 11.09 -1.71
CA TYR A 118 -7.44 9.98 -2.39
C TYR A 118 -6.16 10.42 -3.13
N ASN A 119 -6.18 11.57 -3.79
CA ASN A 119 -5.00 12.09 -4.50
C ASN A 119 -3.85 12.42 -3.54
N ASP A 120 -4.15 12.94 -2.35
CA ASP A 120 -3.15 13.16 -1.30
C ASP A 120 -2.54 11.83 -0.83
N PHE A 121 -3.36 10.79 -0.64
CA PHE A 121 -2.88 9.45 -0.34
C PHE A 121 -2.02 8.89 -1.48
N ALA A 122 -2.46 9.00 -2.73
CA ALA A 122 -1.73 8.50 -3.88
C ALA A 122 -0.35 9.17 -4.01
N LYS A 123 -0.30 10.48 -3.80
CA LYS A 123 0.95 11.26 -3.78
C LYS A 123 1.86 10.81 -2.64
N ALA A 124 1.36 10.76 -1.42
CA ALA A 124 2.14 10.35 -0.24
C ALA A 124 2.69 8.93 -0.39
N SER A 125 1.90 8.00 -0.95
CA SER A 125 2.33 6.63 -1.22
C SER A 125 3.48 6.58 -2.23
N SER A 126 3.38 7.32 -3.34
CA SER A 126 4.42 7.39 -4.37
C SER A 126 5.70 8.03 -3.83
N GLU A 127 5.60 9.18 -3.17
CA GLU A 127 6.75 9.88 -2.58
C GLU A 127 7.47 9.03 -1.51
N THR A 128 6.72 8.29 -0.69
CA THR A 128 7.31 7.39 0.32
C THR A 128 8.09 6.26 -0.37
N LEU A 129 7.52 5.66 -1.42
CA LEU A 129 8.20 4.60 -2.17
C LEU A 129 9.46 5.13 -2.86
N HIS A 130 9.42 6.32 -3.47
CA HIS A 130 10.57 6.96 -4.10
C HIS A 130 11.68 7.19 -3.07
N ASN A 131 11.36 7.82 -1.93
CA ASN A 131 12.33 8.12 -0.87
C ASN A 131 13.02 6.87 -0.31
N VAL A 132 12.27 5.77 -0.12
CA VAL A 132 12.84 4.50 0.37
C VAL A 132 13.71 3.86 -0.71
N SER A 133 13.28 3.91 -1.98
CA SER A 133 14.03 3.35 -3.10
C SER A 133 15.34 4.11 -3.35
N ASP A 134 15.32 5.45 -3.28
CA ASP A 134 16.52 6.28 -3.42
C ASP A 134 17.54 6.00 -2.30
N LYS A 135 17.09 5.87 -1.06
CA LYS A 135 17.95 5.47 0.07
C LYS A 135 18.58 4.08 -0.14
N ALA A 136 17.80 3.14 -0.68
CA ALA A 136 18.29 1.80 -0.98
C ALA A 136 19.33 1.83 -2.12
N LEU A 137 19.08 2.62 -3.18
CA LEU A 137 20.03 2.85 -4.29
C LEU A 137 21.34 3.45 -3.77
N GLU A 138 21.26 4.44 -2.88
CA GLU A 138 22.46 5.04 -2.29
C GLU A 138 23.26 4.02 -1.48
N SER A 139 22.58 3.22 -0.65
CA SER A 139 23.24 2.15 0.13
C SER A 139 23.85 1.06 -0.75
N LEU A 140 23.28 0.81 -1.94
CA LEU A 140 23.77 -0.20 -2.88
C LEU A 140 25.08 0.21 -3.55
N LYS A 141 25.38 1.51 -3.66
CA LYS A 141 26.63 1.99 -4.27
C LYS A 141 27.88 1.53 -3.53
N ASP A 142 27.77 1.36 -2.21
CA ASP A 142 28.87 0.93 -1.33
C ASP A 142 29.00 -0.60 -1.26
N VAL A 143 28.12 -1.34 -1.95
CA VAL A 143 28.14 -2.81 -1.96
C VAL A 143 28.93 -3.32 -3.14
N GLU A 144 30.01 -4.08 -2.89
CA GLU A 144 30.75 -4.75 -3.97
C GLU A 144 29.87 -5.70 -4.77
N THR A 145 30.20 -5.89 -6.05
CA THR A 145 29.39 -6.70 -6.96
C THR A 145 29.23 -8.13 -6.45
N ASN A 146 27.99 -8.53 -6.22
CA ASN A 146 27.59 -9.84 -5.68
C ASN A 146 28.13 -10.15 -4.26
N ASP A 147 28.47 -9.12 -3.46
CA ASP A 147 28.72 -9.32 -2.01
C ASP A 147 27.41 -9.70 -1.32
N GLN A 148 27.18 -11.00 -1.21
CA GLN A 148 25.98 -11.56 -0.61
C GLN A 148 25.80 -11.13 0.85
N LYS A 149 26.89 -10.97 1.61
CA LYS A 149 26.83 -10.57 3.02
C LYS A 149 26.35 -9.14 3.13
N ALA A 150 26.91 -8.21 2.38
CA ALA A 150 26.50 -6.80 2.38
C ALA A 150 25.05 -6.63 1.92
N LEU A 151 24.59 -7.42 0.92
CA LEU A 151 23.18 -7.42 0.50
C LEU A 151 22.23 -7.94 1.59
N LEU A 152 22.63 -8.97 2.35
CA LEU A 152 21.85 -9.48 3.48
C LEU A 152 21.80 -8.45 4.63
N ASP A 153 22.91 -7.76 4.92
CA ASP A 153 22.97 -6.70 5.93
C ASP A 153 22.08 -5.51 5.53
N LEU A 154 22.03 -5.13 4.25
CA LEU A 154 21.11 -4.12 3.74
C LEU A 154 19.65 -4.56 3.90
N ALA A 155 19.32 -5.80 3.54
CA ALA A 155 17.97 -6.33 3.72
C ALA A 155 17.54 -6.37 5.19
N LEU A 156 18.47 -6.77 6.10
CA LEU A 156 18.22 -6.76 7.54
C LEU A 156 17.94 -5.34 8.05
N LYS A 157 18.72 -4.34 7.64
CA LYS A 157 18.51 -2.93 8.02
C LYS A 157 17.14 -2.44 7.60
N LEU A 158 16.75 -2.65 6.34
CA LEU A 158 15.44 -2.28 5.82
C LEU A 158 14.30 -2.99 6.58
N GLY A 159 14.48 -4.27 6.91
CA GLY A 159 13.50 -5.02 7.70
C GLY A 159 13.32 -4.47 9.12
N LEU A 160 14.42 -4.08 9.79
CA LEU A 160 14.36 -3.46 11.12
C LEU A 160 13.72 -2.08 11.09
N GLU A 161 14.01 -1.25 10.08
CA GLU A 161 13.35 0.05 9.87
C GLU A 161 11.84 -0.11 9.64
N ALA A 162 11.44 -1.07 8.80
CA ALA A 162 10.03 -1.37 8.56
C ALA A 162 9.30 -1.80 9.85
N ASN A 163 9.90 -2.69 10.65
CA ASN A 163 9.34 -3.13 11.93
C ASN A 163 9.19 -1.98 12.93
N ALA A 164 10.19 -1.10 13.03
CA ALA A 164 10.14 0.08 13.90
C ALA A 164 9.02 1.04 13.48
N ASN A 165 8.89 1.32 12.18
CA ASN A 165 7.82 2.16 11.65
C ASN A 165 6.42 1.57 11.94
N MET A 166 6.24 0.27 11.75
CA MET A 166 4.98 -0.43 12.08
C MET A 166 4.64 -0.29 13.57
N LEU A 167 5.61 -0.52 14.47
CA LEU A 167 5.41 -0.40 15.92
C LEU A 167 4.96 1.01 16.31
N ILE A 168 5.60 2.05 15.76
CA ILE A 168 5.25 3.44 16.02
C ILE A 168 3.83 3.75 15.51
N ALA A 169 3.51 3.34 14.27
CA ALA A 169 2.20 3.54 13.69
C ALA A 169 1.08 2.87 14.51
N GLU A 170 1.28 1.62 14.93
CA GLU A 170 0.32 0.92 15.79
C GLU A 170 0.15 1.62 17.15
N ARG A 171 1.24 2.11 17.74
CA ARG A 171 1.15 2.85 19.01
C ARG A 171 0.35 4.15 18.86
N ILE A 172 0.51 4.88 17.77
CA ILE A 172 -0.30 6.07 17.48
C ILE A 172 -1.78 5.70 17.41
N MET A 173 -2.13 4.62 16.70
CA MET A 173 -3.52 4.16 16.58
C MET A 173 -4.10 3.73 17.93
N ASP A 174 -3.33 3.06 18.78
CA ASP A 174 -3.74 2.71 20.13
C ASP A 174 -4.04 3.94 20.99
N LEU A 175 -3.18 4.95 20.97
CA LEU A 175 -3.37 6.17 21.73
C LEU A 175 -4.63 6.93 21.29
N ILE A 176 -4.88 7.01 19.99
CA ILE A 176 -6.10 7.63 19.42
C ILE A 176 -7.33 6.86 19.91
N ARG A 177 -7.32 5.53 19.88
CA ARG A 177 -8.42 4.69 20.36
C ARG A 177 -8.73 4.93 21.84
N ILE A 178 -7.69 4.92 22.70
CA ILE A 178 -7.84 5.18 24.14
C ILE A 178 -8.43 6.57 24.39
N HIS A 179 -7.92 7.58 23.70
CA HIS A 179 -8.41 8.96 23.82
C HIS A 179 -9.89 9.10 23.42
N ASN A 180 -10.32 8.44 22.36
CA ASN A 180 -11.71 8.46 21.90
C ASN A 180 -12.65 7.73 22.87
N THR A 181 -12.22 6.64 23.49
CA THR A 181 -13.01 5.93 24.50
C THR A 181 -13.27 6.81 25.74
N LEU A 182 -12.24 7.53 26.22
CA LEU A 182 -12.34 8.43 27.38
C LEU A 182 -13.24 9.68 27.14
N LYS A 183 -13.52 10.03 25.88
CA LYS A 183 -14.43 11.14 25.56
C LYS A 183 -15.90 10.75 25.50
N THR A 184 -16.19 9.46 25.44
CA THR A 184 -17.56 8.92 25.33
C THR A 184 -18.13 8.46 26.69
N GLU A 185 -17.31 8.47 27.74
CA GLU A 185 -17.69 8.34 29.15
C GLU A 185 -17.91 9.71 29.81
#